data_cb8238f0887977bbc9e823c8aaf68b94
#
_entry.id   cb8238f0887977bbc9e823c8aaf68b94
#
_cell.length_a   1.000
_cell.length_b   1.000
_cell.length_c   1.000
_cell.angle_alpha   90.00
_cell.angle_beta   90.00
_cell.angle_gamma   90.00
#
_symmetry.space_group_name_H-M   'P 1'
#
loop_
_entity.id
_entity.type
_entity.pdbx_description
1 polymer ?
#
loop_
_entity_poly.entity_id
_entity_poly.type
_entity_poly.pdbx_seq_one_letter_code
_entity_poly.pdbx_strand_id
1 'polypeptide(L)'
;MGNMKEQQKEMRRKLAEFRVEAEAGNGAVRVTANANRELIDIQFDKEKLDWDDAEMVQDLIVAAVNKALEKAAEKEAEEAQNIMKNMLPPGLGDLGGLFG
;
A
#
# COMPACT_ATOMS: atom_id res chain seq x y z
N MET A 1 -7.99 -6.68 27.83
CA MET A 1 -6.66 -6.61 27.21
C MET A 1 -6.56 -7.40 25.91
N GLY A 2 -7.27 -8.50 25.72
CA GLY A 2 -7.33 -9.23 24.48
C GLY A 2 -7.90 -8.44 23.31
N ASN A 3 -8.81 -7.50 23.59
CA ASN A 3 -9.53 -6.75 22.55
C ASN A 3 -8.64 -5.82 21.72
N MET A 4 -7.59 -5.23 22.32
CA MET A 4 -6.71 -4.33 21.58
C MET A 4 -5.87 -5.07 20.55
N LYS A 5 -5.35 -6.24 20.92
CA LYS A 5 -4.58 -7.07 19.98
C LYS A 5 -5.46 -7.58 18.85
N GLU A 6 -6.69 -7.99 19.18
CA GLU A 6 -7.64 -8.46 18.18
C GLU A 6 -8.06 -7.36 17.22
N GLN A 7 -8.25 -6.13 17.72
CA GLN A 7 -8.58 -4.98 16.91
C GLN A 7 -7.43 -4.63 15.95
N GLN A 8 -6.18 -4.72 16.42
CA GLN A 8 -5.01 -4.49 15.57
C GLN A 8 -4.90 -5.55 14.48
N LYS A 9 -5.12 -6.81 14.81
CA LYS A 9 -5.13 -7.89 13.84
C LYS A 9 -6.21 -7.69 12.80
N GLU A 10 -7.40 -7.30 13.22
CA GLU A 10 -8.52 -7.05 12.33
C GLU A 10 -8.23 -5.87 11.40
N MET A 11 -7.64 -4.80 11.93
CA MET A 11 -7.22 -3.66 11.13
C MET A 11 -6.22 -4.07 10.05
N ARG A 12 -5.21 -4.84 10.45
CA ARG A 12 -4.20 -5.34 9.51
C ARG A 12 -4.81 -6.23 8.44
N ARG A 13 -5.74 -7.08 8.84
CA ARG A 13 -6.44 -7.96 7.90
C ARG A 13 -7.21 -7.17 6.86
N LYS A 14 -7.91 -6.13 7.31
CA LYS A 14 -8.65 -5.25 6.40
C LYS A 14 -7.73 -4.47 5.47
N LEU A 15 -6.65 -3.93 6.02
CA LEU A 15 -5.68 -3.17 5.22
C LEU A 15 -4.98 -4.05 4.17
N ALA A 16 -4.80 -5.34 4.47
CA ALA A 16 -4.20 -6.26 3.52
C ALA A 16 -5.04 -6.49 2.26
N GLU A 17 -6.34 -6.19 2.32
CA GLU A 17 -7.24 -6.34 1.17
C GLU A 17 -7.07 -5.23 0.14
N PHE A 18 -6.50 -4.10 0.52
CA PHE A 18 -6.28 -2.98 -0.38
C PHE A 18 -4.93 -3.12 -1.08
N ARG A 19 -4.92 -2.98 -2.39
CA ARG A 19 -3.73 -3.12 -3.19
C ARG A 19 -3.41 -1.84 -3.94
N VAL A 20 -2.11 -1.56 -4.07
CA VAL A 20 -1.59 -0.45 -4.84
C VAL A 20 -0.55 -0.98 -5.82
N GLU A 21 -0.39 -0.30 -6.94
CA GLU A 21 0.59 -0.66 -7.94
C GLU A 21 1.47 0.54 -8.28
N ALA A 22 2.72 0.25 -8.57
CA ALA A 22 3.65 1.25 -9.07
C ALA A 22 4.54 0.63 -10.13
N GLU A 23 5.12 1.46 -10.97
CA GLU A 23 6.00 0.98 -12.04
C GLU A 23 7.19 1.90 -12.21
N ALA A 24 8.22 1.38 -12.85
CA ALA A 24 9.39 2.13 -13.26
C ALA A 24 9.81 1.68 -14.66
N GLY A 25 10.48 2.57 -15.40
CA GLY A 25 10.95 2.26 -16.74
C GLY A 25 9.84 2.05 -17.76
N ASN A 26 8.79 2.87 -17.73
CA ASN A 26 7.62 2.74 -18.60
C ASN A 26 6.96 1.35 -18.54
N GLY A 27 6.83 0.82 -17.33
CA GLY A 27 6.23 -0.47 -17.13
C GLY A 27 7.19 -1.65 -17.21
N ALA A 28 8.49 -1.38 -17.31
CA ALA A 28 9.49 -2.45 -17.35
C ALA A 28 9.48 -3.27 -16.05
N VAL A 29 9.26 -2.60 -14.93
CA VAL A 29 9.10 -3.24 -13.62
C VAL A 29 7.82 -2.73 -12.99
N ARG A 30 6.94 -3.63 -12.58
CA ARG A 30 5.69 -3.32 -11.89
C ARG A 30 5.70 -4.00 -10.54
N VAL A 31 5.30 -3.26 -9.51
CA VAL A 31 5.29 -3.76 -8.14
C VAL A 31 3.89 -3.57 -7.57
N THR A 32 3.37 -4.61 -6.94
CA THR A 32 2.11 -4.56 -6.21
C THR A 32 2.42 -4.65 -4.71
N ALA A 33 1.79 -3.79 -3.94
CA ALA A 33 1.87 -3.80 -2.47
C ALA A 33 0.46 -3.70 -1.88
N ASN A 34 0.33 -3.98 -0.60
CA ASN A 34 -0.94 -3.78 0.11
C ASN A 34 -0.84 -2.58 1.05
N ALA A 35 -1.97 -2.22 1.68
CA ALA A 35 -2.02 -1.07 2.58
C ALA A 35 -1.29 -1.30 3.90
N ASN A 36 -0.79 -2.49 4.17
CA ASN A 36 0.12 -2.78 5.28
C ASN A 36 1.59 -2.57 4.90
N ARG A 37 1.86 -2.03 3.70
CA ARG A 37 3.20 -1.79 3.18
C ARG A 37 3.98 -3.09 3.03
N GLU A 38 3.29 -4.12 2.57
CA GLU A 38 3.90 -5.41 2.23
C GLU A 38 3.93 -5.56 0.72
N LEU A 39 5.06 -6.01 0.20
CA LEU A 39 5.18 -6.32 -1.23
C LEU A 39 4.46 -7.64 -1.50
N ILE A 40 3.60 -7.62 -2.52
CA ILE A 40 2.81 -8.79 -2.90
C ILE A 40 3.38 -9.45 -4.14
N ASP A 41 3.83 -8.64 -5.10
CA ASP A 41 4.26 -9.18 -6.38
C ASP A 41 5.20 -8.20 -7.09
N ILE A 42 6.11 -8.73 -7.87
CA ILE A 42 6.98 -7.96 -8.77
C ILE A 42 6.88 -8.62 -10.15
N GLN A 43 6.53 -7.84 -11.16
CA GLN A 43 6.44 -8.29 -12.53
C GLN A 43 7.42 -7.56 -13.42
N PHE A 44 8.02 -8.27 -14.35
CA PHE A 44 8.96 -7.72 -15.31
C PHE A 44 8.38 -7.81 -16.72
N ASP A 45 8.57 -6.74 -17.50
CA ASP A 45 8.34 -6.80 -18.94
C ASP A 45 9.68 -7.07 -19.59
N LYS A 46 9.88 -8.30 -20.02
CA LYS A 46 11.17 -8.77 -20.54
C LYS A 46 11.59 -8.03 -21.81
N GLU A 47 10.64 -7.52 -22.57
CA GLU A 47 10.93 -6.78 -23.80
C GLU A 47 11.51 -5.40 -23.51
N LYS A 48 11.23 -4.84 -22.33
CA LYS A 48 11.69 -3.51 -21.94
C LYS A 48 12.93 -3.53 -21.08
N LEU A 49 13.44 -4.71 -20.75
CA LEU A 49 14.60 -4.86 -19.87
C LEU A 49 15.76 -5.49 -20.65
N ASP A 50 16.96 -4.97 -20.39
CA ASP A 50 18.21 -5.59 -20.82
C ASP A 50 18.78 -6.35 -19.62
N TRP A 51 18.60 -7.66 -19.61
CA TRP A 51 19.03 -8.51 -18.49
C TRP A 51 20.56 -8.57 -18.34
N ASP A 52 21.30 -8.20 -19.39
CA ASP A 52 22.76 -8.10 -19.32
C ASP A 52 23.20 -6.82 -18.61
N ASP A 53 22.30 -5.84 -18.48
CA ASP A 53 22.55 -4.62 -17.72
C ASP A 53 21.95 -4.77 -16.32
N ALA A 54 22.65 -5.47 -15.46
CA ALA A 54 22.17 -5.76 -14.11
C ALA A 54 21.93 -4.49 -13.29
N GLU A 55 22.78 -3.47 -13.47
CA GLU A 55 22.64 -2.21 -12.73
C GLU A 55 21.33 -1.49 -13.09
N MET A 56 20.99 -1.45 -14.38
CA MET A 56 19.72 -0.87 -14.83
C MET A 56 18.54 -1.60 -14.20
N VAL A 57 18.55 -2.93 -14.22
CA VAL A 57 17.46 -3.74 -13.66
C VAL A 57 17.32 -3.48 -12.16
N GLN A 58 18.44 -3.45 -11.43
CA GLN A 58 18.46 -3.18 -10.00
C GLN A 58 17.86 -1.80 -9.69
N ASP A 59 18.27 -0.77 -10.43
CA ASP A 59 17.80 0.59 -10.22
C ASP A 59 16.29 0.71 -10.48
N LEU A 60 15.78 0.04 -11.49
CA LEU A 60 14.35 0.04 -11.79
C LEU A 60 13.54 -0.68 -10.71
N ILE A 61 14.07 -1.77 -10.17
CA ILE A 61 13.43 -2.48 -9.07
C ILE A 61 13.34 -1.57 -7.84
N VAL A 62 14.44 -0.94 -7.46
CA VAL A 62 14.46 -0.01 -6.31
C VAL A 62 13.46 1.12 -6.52
N ALA A 63 13.44 1.72 -7.71
CA ALA A 63 12.52 2.81 -8.00
C ALA A 63 11.06 2.37 -7.91
N ALA A 64 10.71 1.22 -8.50
CA ALA A 64 9.34 0.71 -8.48
C ALA A 64 8.90 0.32 -7.08
N VAL A 65 9.77 -0.34 -6.31
CA VAL A 65 9.48 -0.75 -4.92
C VAL A 65 9.23 0.48 -4.05
N ASN A 66 10.09 1.49 -4.13
CA ASN A 66 9.93 2.70 -3.33
C ASN A 66 8.64 3.44 -3.66
N LYS A 67 8.28 3.53 -4.94
CA LYS A 67 7.02 4.13 -5.35
C LYS A 67 5.82 3.36 -4.82
N ALA A 68 5.88 2.03 -4.88
CA ALA A 68 4.81 1.17 -4.36
C ALA A 68 4.65 1.35 -2.85
N LEU A 69 5.75 1.43 -2.11
CA LEU A 69 5.71 1.61 -0.66
C LEU A 69 5.16 2.99 -0.28
N GLU A 70 5.48 4.03 -1.05
CA GLU A 70 4.89 5.36 -0.85
C GLU A 70 3.37 5.33 -1.04
N LYS A 71 2.91 4.72 -2.13
CA LYS A 71 1.48 4.57 -2.39
C LYS A 71 0.80 3.72 -1.32
N ALA A 72 1.48 2.68 -0.85
CA ALA A 72 0.96 1.82 0.21
C ALA A 72 0.78 2.60 1.51
N ALA A 73 1.74 3.46 1.86
CA ALA A 73 1.65 4.29 3.06
C ALA A 73 0.49 5.29 2.98
N GLU A 74 0.28 5.90 1.81
CA GLU A 74 -0.86 6.79 1.58
C GLU A 74 -2.18 6.03 1.70
N LYS A 75 -2.23 4.84 1.13
CA LYS A 75 -3.43 3.99 1.18
C LYS A 75 -3.72 3.53 2.61
N GLU A 76 -2.68 3.18 3.35
CA GLU A 76 -2.81 2.82 4.76
C GLU A 76 -3.45 3.95 5.57
N ALA A 77 -2.93 5.17 5.42
CA ALA A 77 -3.47 6.33 6.14
C ALA A 77 -4.92 6.60 5.77
N GLU A 78 -5.25 6.56 4.48
CA GLU A 78 -6.61 6.80 3.98
C GLU A 78 -7.59 5.76 4.51
N GLU A 79 -7.25 4.48 4.36
CA GLU A 79 -8.15 3.40 4.73
C GLU A 79 -8.25 3.20 6.23
N ALA A 80 -7.17 3.48 6.98
CA ALA A 80 -7.22 3.45 8.43
C ALA A 80 -8.21 4.48 8.96
N GLN A 81 -8.23 5.68 8.37
CA GLN A 81 -9.22 6.71 8.74
C GLN A 81 -10.64 6.25 8.41
N ASN A 82 -10.85 5.64 7.25
CA ASN A 82 -12.16 5.14 6.85
C ASN A 82 -12.66 4.03 7.78
N ILE A 83 -11.78 3.12 8.14
CA ILE A 83 -12.10 2.03 9.07
C ILE A 83 -12.47 2.61 10.44
N MET A 84 -11.70 3.57 10.94
CA MET A 84 -11.99 4.22 12.21
C MET A 84 -13.33 4.95 12.20
N LYS A 85 -13.65 5.67 11.12
CA LYS A 85 -14.95 6.33 10.97
C LYS A 85 -16.10 5.34 11.04
N ASN A 86 -15.94 4.17 10.41
CA ASN A 86 -16.97 3.15 10.39
C ASN A 86 -17.15 2.45 11.74
N MET A 87 -16.15 2.55 12.62
CA MET A 87 -16.22 2.00 13.98
C MET A 87 -16.83 2.93 14.98
N LEU A 88 -17.02 4.22 14.64
CA LEU A 88 -17.63 5.19 15.54
C LEU A 88 -19.15 5.02 15.58
N PRO A 89 -19.77 5.23 16.75
CA PRO A 89 -21.22 5.21 16.84
C PRO A 89 -21.88 6.26 15.95
N PRO A 90 -23.13 6.04 15.51
CA PRO A 90 -23.86 7.03 14.73
C PRO A 90 -23.92 8.39 15.46
N GLY A 91 -23.63 9.45 14.73
CA GLY A 91 -23.59 10.80 15.25
C GLY A 91 -22.21 11.29 15.66
N LEU A 92 -21.29 10.39 16.04
CA LEU A 92 -19.92 10.77 16.36
C LEU A 92 -19.04 10.89 15.12
N GLY A 93 -19.46 10.27 14.02
CA GLY A 93 -18.77 10.42 12.74
C GLY A 93 -18.78 11.84 12.20
N ASP A 94 -19.79 12.62 12.57
CA ASP A 94 -19.92 14.02 12.16
C ASP A 94 -18.91 14.95 12.84
N LEU A 95 -18.27 14.49 13.92
CA LEU A 95 -17.24 15.28 14.61
C LEU A 95 -16.03 15.57 13.73
N GLY A 96 -15.78 14.72 12.75
CA GLY A 96 -14.72 14.97 11.78
C GLY A 96 -14.91 16.23 10.97
N GLY A 97 -16.17 16.61 10.72
CA GLY A 97 -16.52 17.85 10.02
C GLY A 97 -16.28 19.10 10.84
N LEU A 98 -16.25 18.98 12.18
CA LEU A 98 -16.00 20.11 13.07
C LEU A 98 -14.51 20.47 13.16
N PHE A 99 -13.65 19.52 12.89
CA PHE A 99 -12.21 19.71 12.99
C PHE A 99 -11.52 19.80 11.64
N GLY A 100 -12.25 19.57 10.60
CA GLY A 100 -11.77 19.63 9.24
C GLY A 100 -12.04 20.95 8.59
#